data_6fea21ac13d6529699f550fef5700858
#
_entry.id   6fea21ac13d6529699f550fef5700858
#
_cell.length_a   1.000
_cell.length_b   1.000
_cell.length_c   1.000
_cell.angle_alpha   90.00
_cell.angle_beta   90.00
_cell.angle_gamma   90.00
#
_symmetry.space_group_name_H-M   'P 1'
#
loop_
_entity.id
_entity.type
_entity.pdbx_description
1 polymer ?
#
loop_
_entity_poly.entity_id
_entity_poly.type
_entity_poly.pdbx_seq_one_letter_code
_entity_poly.pdbx_strand_id
1 'polypeptide(L)'
;SVAGSGGYYIAMGSDGIVAQPTTITGSIGVVTGKFVTKGIYDWAGVGMGIMKRGKNADLWSAYQPFTPEQEQVVVGHMEQFYKDFVTKVAEGRHMTYDEVHKIAQGRIWSGEDALKIGLVDKLGGLDEAIALAKEKAKIPAGEKVTIKYYPRQKTVFETIMEMSGEEMAMTTLRSVSPGLFAKMEKEARLIEMFSREPYALYMPVSVVVE
;
A
#
# COMPACT_ATOMS: atom_id res chain seq x y z
N SER A 1 1.39 7.79 12.45
CA SER A 1 0.74 6.69 11.70
C SER A 1 0.27 7.16 10.33
N VAL A 2 -0.01 6.21 9.42
CA VAL A 2 -0.50 6.49 8.06
C VAL A 2 -1.65 5.54 7.76
N ALA A 3 -2.77 6.10 7.30
CA ALA A 3 -3.92 5.37 6.79
C ALA A 3 -4.60 6.15 5.65
N GLY A 4 -3.85 6.36 4.57
CA GLY A 4 -4.33 7.02 3.35
C GLY A 4 -4.61 6.05 2.21
N SER A 5 -5.33 6.48 1.19
CA SER A 5 -5.68 5.70 0.00
C SER A 5 -6.30 4.34 0.38
N GLY A 6 -5.67 3.22 0.04
CA GLY A 6 -6.16 1.89 0.43
C GLY A 6 -6.34 1.70 1.93
N GLY A 7 -5.52 2.34 2.79
CA GLY A 7 -5.70 2.33 4.24
C GLY A 7 -6.98 3.04 4.68
N TYR A 8 -7.31 4.17 4.06
CA TYR A 8 -8.57 4.83 4.31
C TYR A 8 -9.76 4.07 3.70
N TYR A 9 -9.55 3.45 2.55
CA TYR A 9 -10.57 2.58 1.92
C TYR A 9 -11.02 1.44 2.84
N ILE A 10 -10.10 0.87 3.63
CA ILE A 10 -10.44 -0.16 4.63
C ILE A 10 -11.17 0.46 5.83
N ALA A 11 -10.76 1.65 6.28
CA ALA A 11 -11.30 2.29 7.47
C ALA A 11 -12.66 2.95 7.27
N MET A 12 -12.96 3.47 6.08
CA MET A 12 -14.13 4.31 5.81
C MET A 12 -15.48 3.68 6.14
N GLY A 13 -15.58 2.34 6.08
CA GLY A 13 -16.81 1.60 6.38
C GLY A 13 -16.95 1.15 7.84
N SER A 14 -16.04 1.57 8.74
CA SER A 14 -16.14 1.26 10.16
C SER A 14 -17.10 2.19 10.89
N ASP A 15 -17.66 1.71 12.02
CA ASP A 15 -18.60 2.49 12.87
C ASP A 15 -17.95 3.71 13.54
N GLY A 16 -16.61 3.80 13.53
CA GLY A 16 -15.86 4.93 14.03
C GLY A 16 -14.39 4.85 13.70
N ILE A 17 -13.82 6.00 13.36
CA ILE A 17 -12.41 6.15 13.00
C ILE A 17 -11.74 7.06 14.03
N VAL A 18 -10.70 6.54 14.68
CA VAL A 18 -9.86 7.31 15.60
C VAL A 18 -8.49 7.51 14.98
N ALA A 19 -8.00 8.75 14.99
CA ALA A 19 -6.69 9.09 14.47
C ALA A 19 -5.92 10.00 15.42
N GLN A 20 -4.60 9.90 15.45
CA GLN A 20 -3.78 10.90 16.15
C GLN A 20 -3.74 12.20 15.35
N PRO A 21 -3.53 13.38 15.96
CA PRO A 21 -3.53 14.66 15.25
C PRO A 21 -2.61 14.69 14.03
N THR A 22 -1.46 14.04 14.11
CA THR A 22 -0.43 13.97 13.06
C THR A 22 -0.55 12.76 12.15
N THR A 23 -1.61 11.95 12.25
CA THR A 23 -1.86 10.83 11.32
C THR A 23 -2.06 11.37 9.92
N ILE A 24 -1.38 10.76 8.94
CA ILE A 24 -1.60 11.04 7.52
C ILE A 24 -2.74 10.14 7.04
N THR A 25 -3.83 10.75 6.55
CA THR A 25 -5.02 10.02 6.08
C THR A 25 -5.65 10.66 4.85
N GLY A 26 -6.84 10.22 4.46
CA GLY A 26 -7.48 10.66 3.23
C GLY A 26 -6.83 10.01 2.01
N SER A 27 -6.19 10.80 1.15
CA SER A 27 -5.63 10.33 -0.13
C SER A 27 -6.69 9.55 -0.95
N ILE A 28 -7.93 10.08 -0.93
CA ILE A 28 -9.07 9.51 -1.66
C ILE A 28 -8.89 9.87 -3.14
N GLY A 29 -8.26 8.96 -3.86
CA GLY A 29 -7.88 9.19 -5.24
C GLY A 29 -7.33 7.93 -5.89
N VAL A 30 -7.05 8.02 -7.19
CA VAL A 30 -6.48 6.93 -7.98
C VAL A 30 -5.34 7.48 -8.80
N VAL A 31 -4.23 6.78 -8.79
CA VAL A 31 -3.06 7.05 -9.64
C VAL A 31 -2.64 5.76 -10.31
N THR A 32 -2.35 5.81 -11.59
CA THR A 32 -1.79 4.68 -12.32
C THR A 32 -0.83 5.16 -13.41
N GLY A 33 0.03 4.25 -13.86
CA GLY A 33 0.96 4.51 -14.94
C GLY A 33 1.80 3.27 -15.25
N LYS A 34 2.58 3.33 -16.30
CA LYS A 34 3.60 2.31 -16.60
C LYS A 34 4.89 2.98 -17.05
N PHE A 35 6.00 2.32 -16.75
CA PHE A 35 7.30 2.72 -17.28
C PHE A 35 7.48 2.11 -18.66
N VAL A 36 8.02 2.90 -19.60
CA VAL A 36 8.31 2.45 -20.95
C VAL A 36 9.81 2.35 -21.17
N THR A 37 10.28 1.17 -21.52
CA THR A 37 11.70 0.84 -21.59
C THR A 37 12.22 0.64 -23.01
N LYS A 38 11.37 0.85 -24.01
CA LYS A 38 11.74 0.69 -25.43
C LYS A 38 13.04 1.40 -25.77
N GLY A 39 13.22 2.65 -25.32
CA GLY A 39 14.44 3.40 -25.59
C GLY A 39 15.70 2.78 -25.00
N ILE A 40 15.61 2.08 -23.88
CA ILE A 40 16.75 1.36 -23.27
C ILE A 40 17.12 0.16 -24.12
N TYR A 41 16.12 -0.61 -24.58
CA TYR A 41 16.36 -1.77 -25.46
C TYR A 41 16.95 -1.34 -26.81
N ASP A 42 16.39 -0.27 -27.42
CA ASP A 42 16.90 0.27 -28.67
C ASP A 42 18.37 0.71 -28.53
N TRP A 43 18.71 1.40 -27.43
CA TRP A 43 20.08 1.82 -27.13
C TRP A 43 21.03 0.63 -26.93
N ALA A 44 20.56 -0.45 -26.26
CA ALA A 44 21.34 -1.67 -26.05
C ALA A 44 21.41 -2.58 -27.26
N GLY A 45 20.74 -2.24 -28.38
CA GLY A 45 20.68 -3.08 -29.59
C GLY A 45 19.84 -4.36 -29.40
N VAL A 46 18.94 -4.38 -28.42
CA VAL A 46 18.07 -5.53 -28.12
C VAL A 46 16.74 -5.39 -28.85
N GLY A 47 16.49 -6.28 -29.82
CA GLY A 47 15.21 -6.39 -30.50
C GLY A 47 14.20 -7.20 -29.67
N MET A 48 12.97 -6.70 -29.53
CA MET A 48 11.87 -7.40 -28.86
C MET A 48 10.79 -7.79 -29.86
N GLY A 49 10.45 -9.08 -29.90
CA GLY A 49 9.32 -9.60 -30.66
C GLY A 49 8.06 -9.66 -29.79
N ILE A 50 7.01 -8.96 -30.18
CA ILE A 50 5.74 -8.97 -29.46
C ILE A 50 4.78 -9.94 -30.13
N MET A 51 4.36 -10.98 -29.41
CA MET A 51 3.27 -11.86 -29.81
C MET A 51 2.10 -11.64 -28.86
N LYS A 52 0.95 -11.21 -29.39
CA LYS A 52 -0.24 -10.97 -28.58
C LYS A 52 -1.50 -11.55 -29.22
N ARG A 53 -2.46 -11.95 -28.41
CA ARG A 53 -3.80 -12.31 -28.83
C ARG A 53 -4.81 -11.52 -27.98
N GLY A 54 -5.58 -10.70 -28.65
CA GLY A 54 -6.53 -9.77 -28.05
C GLY A 54 -6.08 -8.31 -28.13
N LYS A 55 -7.05 -7.39 -28.28
CA LYS A 55 -6.83 -5.97 -28.57
C LYS A 55 -5.95 -5.29 -27.51
N ASN A 56 -6.20 -5.58 -26.24
CA ASN A 56 -5.53 -4.95 -25.09
C ASN A 56 -4.60 -5.89 -24.32
N ALA A 57 -4.16 -7.01 -24.95
CA ALA A 57 -3.33 -7.99 -24.25
C ALA A 57 -1.95 -7.44 -23.86
N ASP A 58 -1.49 -6.38 -24.50
CA ASP A 58 -0.24 -5.67 -24.23
C ASP A 58 -0.44 -4.35 -23.47
N LEU A 59 -1.61 -4.13 -22.89
CA LEU A 59 -1.96 -2.87 -22.20
C LEU A 59 -0.90 -2.46 -21.16
N TRP A 60 -0.44 -3.42 -20.36
CA TRP A 60 0.57 -3.22 -19.33
C TRP A 60 1.99 -3.59 -19.75
N SER A 61 2.21 -3.83 -21.05
CA SER A 61 3.56 -4.04 -21.56
C SER A 61 4.43 -2.81 -21.32
N ALA A 62 5.59 -3.02 -20.73
CA ALA A 62 6.55 -1.98 -20.51
C ALA A 62 7.39 -1.64 -21.75
N TYR A 63 7.23 -2.38 -22.83
CA TYR A 63 7.99 -2.17 -24.04
C TYR A 63 7.55 -0.97 -24.86
N GLN A 64 6.26 -0.62 -24.82
CA GLN A 64 5.72 0.50 -25.60
C GLN A 64 4.74 1.36 -24.79
N PRO A 65 4.56 2.65 -25.15
CA PRO A 65 3.56 3.51 -24.52
C PRO A 65 2.13 2.97 -24.76
N PHE A 66 1.17 3.54 -24.07
CA PHE A 66 -0.23 3.31 -24.39
C PHE A 66 -0.55 3.83 -25.78
N THR A 67 -1.38 3.09 -26.53
CA THR A 67 -2.05 3.68 -27.68
C THR A 67 -3.18 4.60 -27.20
N PRO A 68 -3.67 5.54 -28.04
CA PRO A 68 -4.81 6.39 -27.65
C PRO A 68 -6.04 5.61 -27.17
N GLU A 69 -6.32 4.45 -27.79
CA GLU A 69 -7.42 3.58 -27.40
C GLU A 69 -7.15 2.89 -26.06
N GLN A 70 -5.91 2.48 -25.79
CA GLN A 70 -5.49 1.90 -24.52
C GLN A 70 -5.54 2.92 -23.41
N GLU A 71 -5.12 4.16 -23.68
CA GLU A 71 -5.21 5.26 -22.73
C GLU A 71 -6.67 5.52 -22.32
N GLN A 72 -7.59 5.55 -23.26
CA GLN A 72 -9.03 5.69 -22.96
C GLN A 72 -9.54 4.58 -22.06
N VAL A 73 -9.11 3.33 -22.27
CA VAL A 73 -9.49 2.19 -21.42
C VAL A 73 -8.94 2.38 -20.00
N VAL A 74 -7.68 2.79 -19.86
CA VAL A 74 -7.06 3.03 -18.54
C VAL A 74 -7.75 4.19 -17.83
N VAL A 75 -7.99 5.30 -18.52
CA VAL A 75 -8.69 6.47 -17.94
C VAL A 75 -10.09 6.07 -17.49
N GLY A 76 -10.85 5.35 -18.32
CA GLY A 76 -12.19 4.89 -17.95
C GLY A 76 -12.20 3.99 -16.69
N HIS A 77 -11.22 3.10 -16.55
CA HIS A 77 -11.06 2.31 -15.32
C HIS A 77 -10.74 3.18 -14.11
N MET A 78 -9.84 4.17 -14.27
CA MET A 78 -9.49 5.08 -13.17
C MET A 78 -10.68 5.91 -12.72
N GLU A 79 -11.46 6.45 -13.66
CA GLU A 79 -12.69 7.21 -13.35
C GLU A 79 -13.70 6.35 -12.59
N GLN A 80 -13.87 5.09 -12.99
CA GLN A 80 -14.76 4.16 -12.30
C GLN A 80 -14.26 3.87 -10.88
N PHE A 81 -12.97 3.54 -10.71
CA PHE A 81 -12.39 3.32 -9.37
C PHE A 81 -12.51 4.55 -8.48
N TYR A 82 -12.26 5.74 -9.02
CA TYR A 82 -12.40 6.98 -8.27
C TYR A 82 -13.85 7.20 -7.83
N LYS A 83 -14.80 7.03 -8.74
CA LYS A 83 -16.23 7.13 -8.46
C LYS A 83 -16.67 6.15 -7.38
N ASP A 84 -16.24 4.89 -7.49
CA ASP A 84 -16.55 3.86 -6.50
C ASP A 84 -15.96 4.20 -5.13
N PHE A 85 -14.71 4.69 -5.09
CA PHE A 85 -14.07 5.09 -3.84
C PHE A 85 -14.83 6.25 -3.18
N VAL A 86 -15.10 7.33 -3.92
CA VAL A 86 -15.85 8.48 -3.39
C VAL A 86 -17.25 8.07 -2.92
N THR A 87 -17.94 7.22 -3.68
CA THR A 87 -19.27 6.71 -3.30
C THR A 87 -19.23 5.92 -1.99
N LYS A 88 -18.28 5.02 -1.84
CA LYS A 88 -18.11 4.24 -0.60
C LYS A 88 -17.74 5.09 0.60
N VAL A 89 -16.91 6.13 0.40
CA VAL A 89 -16.63 7.11 1.47
C VAL A 89 -17.91 7.87 1.84
N ALA A 90 -18.69 8.32 0.86
CA ALA A 90 -19.94 9.01 1.08
C ALA A 90 -20.93 8.16 1.91
N GLU A 91 -21.08 6.89 1.57
CA GLU A 91 -21.89 5.92 2.32
C GLU A 91 -21.35 5.73 3.76
N GLY A 92 -20.06 5.44 3.92
CA GLY A 92 -19.45 5.15 5.22
C GLY A 92 -19.36 6.36 6.14
N ARG A 93 -19.29 7.57 5.58
CA ARG A 93 -19.18 8.84 6.35
C ARG A 93 -20.49 9.62 6.40
N HIS A 94 -21.60 9.08 5.86
CA HIS A 94 -22.90 9.73 5.80
C HIS A 94 -22.85 11.13 5.13
N MET A 95 -22.06 11.25 4.08
CA MET A 95 -21.86 12.47 3.29
C MET A 95 -22.46 12.28 1.89
N THR A 96 -22.69 13.38 1.18
CA THR A 96 -23.02 13.31 -0.24
C THR A 96 -21.76 13.06 -1.09
N TYR A 97 -21.94 12.55 -2.30
CA TYR A 97 -20.83 12.38 -3.25
C TYR A 97 -20.06 13.68 -3.47
N ASP A 98 -20.77 14.80 -3.64
CA ASP A 98 -20.18 16.10 -3.92
C ASP A 98 -19.38 16.65 -2.74
N GLU A 99 -19.82 16.43 -1.52
CA GLU A 99 -19.08 16.80 -0.31
C GLU A 99 -17.76 16.03 -0.23
N VAL A 100 -17.81 14.71 -0.43
CA VAL A 100 -16.59 13.91 -0.47
C VAL A 100 -15.70 14.29 -1.64
N HIS A 101 -16.25 14.52 -2.82
CA HIS A 101 -15.46 14.91 -3.99
C HIS A 101 -14.67 16.19 -3.77
N LYS A 102 -15.23 17.19 -3.05
CA LYS A 102 -14.53 18.43 -2.71
C LYS A 102 -13.28 18.23 -1.85
N ILE A 103 -13.27 17.25 -0.99
CA ILE A 103 -12.16 16.93 -0.06
C ILE A 103 -11.30 15.76 -0.51
N ALA A 104 -11.69 15.06 -1.57
CA ALA A 104 -10.99 13.94 -2.20
C ALA A 104 -9.92 14.40 -3.21
N GLN A 105 -9.93 13.87 -4.42
CA GLN A 105 -9.00 14.21 -5.52
C GLN A 105 -7.53 13.95 -5.17
N GLY A 106 -7.29 12.90 -4.37
CA GLY A 106 -5.96 12.51 -3.94
C GLY A 106 -5.35 13.38 -2.82
N ARG A 107 -6.11 14.34 -2.26
CA ARG A 107 -5.60 15.17 -1.16
C ARG A 107 -5.35 14.34 0.07
N ILE A 108 -4.23 14.64 0.73
CA ILE A 108 -3.87 14.09 2.03
C ILE A 108 -4.24 15.07 3.14
N TRP A 109 -4.64 14.53 4.28
CA TRP A 109 -5.07 15.30 5.44
C TRP A 109 -4.32 14.85 6.68
N SER A 110 -4.07 15.77 7.61
CA SER A 110 -3.71 15.41 8.97
C SER A 110 -4.91 14.79 9.69
N GLY A 111 -4.69 14.02 10.75
CA GLY A 111 -5.81 13.51 11.57
C GLY A 111 -6.65 14.64 12.14
N GLU A 112 -6.01 15.76 12.52
CA GLU A 112 -6.71 16.94 13.03
C GLU A 112 -7.62 17.57 11.96
N ASP A 113 -7.12 17.74 10.74
CA ASP A 113 -7.93 18.31 9.65
C ASP A 113 -8.98 17.32 9.15
N ALA A 114 -8.66 16.03 9.15
CA ALA A 114 -9.59 14.95 8.81
C ALA A 114 -10.80 14.91 9.75
N LEU A 115 -10.59 15.23 11.03
CA LEU A 115 -11.70 15.39 12.00
C LEU A 115 -12.61 16.57 11.61
N LYS A 116 -12.02 17.73 11.26
CA LYS A 116 -12.79 18.94 10.91
C LYS A 116 -13.66 18.75 9.66
N ILE A 117 -13.19 17.92 8.72
CA ILE A 117 -13.89 17.65 7.45
C ILE A 117 -14.71 16.35 7.47
N GLY A 118 -14.84 15.68 8.61
CA GLY A 118 -15.71 14.52 8.78
C GLY A 118 -15.14 13.18 8.30
N LEU A 119 -13.86 13.11 7.94
CA LEU A 119 -13.21 11.85 7.56
C LEU A 119 -12.78 11.00 8.78
N VAL A 120 -12.69 11.60 9.96
CA VAL A 120 -12.33 10.96 11.24
C VAL A 120 -13.37 11.37 12.29
N ASP A 121 -13.65 10.50 13.25
CA ASP A 121 -14.68 10.74 14.27
C ASP A 121 -14.08 11.29 15.57
N LYS A 122 -12.85 10.91 15.90
CA LYS A 122 -12.22 11.29 17.17
C LYS A 122 -10.70 11.33 17.04
N LEU A 123 -10.08 12.29 17.76
CA LEU A 123 -8.64 12.28 17.92
C LEU A 123 -8.26 11.41 19.13
N GLY A 124 -7.20 10.63 18.97
CA GLY A 124 -6.67 9.78 20.04
C GLY A 124 -5.83 8.62 19.54
N GLY A 125 -5.45 7.77 20.46
CA GLY A 125 -4.68 6.55 20.22
C GLY A 125 -5.53 5.26 20.35
N LEU A 126 -4.87 4.17 20.72
CA LEU A 126 -5.53 2.88 20.88
C LEU A 126 -6.52 2.88 22.04
N ASP A 127 -6.23 3.59 23.12
CA ASP A 127 -7.11 3.65 24.29
C ASP A 127 -8.44 4.35 23.93
N GLU A 128 -8.39 5.44 23.16
CA GLU A 128 -9.56 6.13 22.64
C GLU A 128 -10.36 5.28 21.66
N ALA A 129 -9.66 4.49 20.84
CA ALA A 129 -10.31 3.55 19.92
C ALA A 129 -11.03 2.42 20.69
N ILE A 130 -10.41 1.87 21.73
CA ILE A 130 -11.04 0.89 22.62
C ILE A 130 -12.25 1.48 23.34
N ALA A 131 -12.11 2.72 23.86
CA ALA A 131 -13.21 3.41 24.51
C ALA A 131 -14.40 3.62 23.57
N LEU A 132 -14.14 4.07 22.35
CA LEU A 132 -15.17 4.22 21.31
C LEU A 132 -15.81 2.89 20.94
N ALA A 133 -15.02 1.82 20.80
CA ALA A 133 -15.54 0.49 20.53
C ALA A 133 -16.44 -0.03 21.65
N LYS A 134 -16.09 0.20 22.91
CA LYS A 134 -16.92 -0.13 24.08
C LYS A 134 -18.24 0.65 24.06
N GLU A 135 -18.16 1.95 23.78
CA GLU A 135 -19.35 2.81 23.66
C GLU A 135 -20.32 2.29 22.59
N LYS A 136 -19.81 2.00 21.37
CA LYS A 136 -20.58 1.44 20.26
C LYS A 136 -21.18 0.06 20.59
N ALA A 137 -20.44 -0.77 21.32
CA ALA A 137 -20.88 -2.07 21.80
C ALA A 137 -21.79 -2.02 23.04
N LYS A 138 -22.07 -0.83 23.60
CA LYS A 138 -22.83 -0.61 24.84
C LYS A 138 -22.21 -1.32 26.06
N ILE A 139 -20.88 -1.44 26.07
CA ILE A 139 -20.12 -1.99 27.20
C ILE A 139 -19.82 -0.85 28.18
N PRO A 140 -20.12 -0.99 29.47
CA PRO A 140 -19.80 0.04 30.47
C PRO A 140 -18.31 0.42 30.46
N ALA A 141 -17.98 1.72 30.60
CA ALA A 141 -16.61 2.21 30.51
C ALA A 141 -15.64 1.52 31.50
N GLY A 142 -16.12 1.24 32.74
CA GLY A 142 -15.34 0.56 33.79
C GLY A 142 -15.20 -0.97 33.61
N GLU A 143 -15.92 -1.58 32.69
CA GLU A 143 -15.84 -3.02 32.46
C GLU A 143 -14.51 -3.39 31.79
N LYS A 144 -13.85 -4.44 32.30
CA LYS A 144 -12.61 -4.95 31.69
C LYS A 144 -12.91 -5.78 30.44
N VAL A 145 -12.24 -5.46 29.34
CA VAL A 145 -12.31 -6.21 28.09
C VAL A 145 -10.98 -6.91 27.82
N THR A 146 -11.04 -8.10 27.22
CA THR A 146 -9.85 -8.82 26.78
C THR A 146 -9.52 -8.45 25.35
N ILE A 147 -8.35 -7.87 25.13
CA ILE A 147 -7.86 -7.53 23.79
C ILE A 147 -7.19 -8.77 23.18
N LYS A 148 -7.70 -9.22 22.04
CA LYS A 148 -7.09 -10.30 21.27
C LYS A 148 -6.47 -9.73 19.99
N TYR A 149 -5.21 -10.07 19.77
CA TYR A 149 -4.47 -9.65 18.57
C TYR A 149 -4.58 -10.70 17.47
N TYR A 150 -4.86 -10.23 16.25
CA TYR A 150 -4.90 -11.07 15.04
C TYR A 150 -4.05 -10.44 13.94
N PRO A 151 -3.27 -11.24 13.16
CA PRO A 151 -3.06 -12.67 13.38
C PRO A 151 -2.37 -12.94 14.72
N ARG A 152 -2.61 -14.11 15.31
CA ARG A 152 -1.92 -14.53 16.56
C ARG A 152 -0.43 -14.47 16.34
N GLN A 153 0.28 -13.78 17.23
CA GLN A 153 1.74 -13.81 17.21
C GLN A 153 2.21 -15.24 17.47
N LYS A 154 2.95 -15.77 16.52
CA LYS A 154 3.57 -17.10 16.66
C LYS A 154 4.67 -17.02 17.71
N THR A 155 4.80 -18.05 18.50
CA THR A 155 5.96 -18.21 19.40
C THR A 155 7.22 -18.39 18.57
N VAL A 156 8.39 -18.09 19.19
CA VAL A 156 9.69 -18.33 18.53
C VAL A 156 9.81 -19.78 18.08
N PHE A 157 9.32 -20.72 18.90
CA PHE A 157 9.31 -22.15 18.58
C PHE A 157 8.43 -22.48 17.35
N GLU A 158 7.21 -21.95 17.29
CA GLU A 158 6.30 -22.12 16.14
C GLU A 158 6.92 -21.53 14.86
N THR A 159 7.58 -20.38 14.98
CA THR A 159 8.27 -19.74 13.84
C THR A 159 9.42 -20.61 13.32
N ILE A 160 10.23 -21.17 14.23
CA ILE A 160 11.35 -22.07 13.87
C ILE A 160 10.82 -23.36 13.22
N MET A 161 9.76 -23.94 13.76
CA MET A 161 9.16 -25.18 13.24
C MET A 161 8.52 -25.01 11.85
N GLU A 162 8.03 -23.82 11.55
CA GLU A 162 7.43 -23.51 10.24
C GLU A 162 8.45 -23.03 9.19
N MET A 163 9.66 -22.68 9.64
CA MET A 163 10.71 -22.27 8.69
C MET A 163 11.06 -23.42 7.76
N SER A 164 11.06 -23.15 6.46
CA SER A 164 11.60 -24.09 5.48
C SER A 164 13.09 -24.33 5.74
N GLY A 165 13.64 -25.46 5.26
CA GLY A 165 15.07 -25.74 5.39
C GLY A 165 15.95 -24.62 4.83
N GLU A 166 15.50 -23.92 3.79
CA GLU A 166 16.18 -22.77 3.19
C GLU A 166 16.16 -21.56 4.11
N GLU A 167 15.01 -21.25 4.75
CA GLU A 167 14.91 -20.16 5.73
C GLU A 167 15.78 -20.42 6.96
N MET A 168 15.83 -21.67 7.42
CA MET A 168 16.69 -22.06 8.52
C MET A 168 18.17 -21.92 8.16
N ALA A 169 18.56 -22.33 6.94
CA ALA A 169 19.91 -22.15 6.42
C ALA A 169 20.31 -20.67 6.31
N MET A 170 19.39 -19.81 5.83
CA MET A 170 19.62 -18.37 5.73
C MET A 170 19.73 -17.71 7.10
N THR A 171 18.92 -18.12 8.08
CA THR A 171 18.99 -17.61 9.45
C THR A 171 20.30 -18.03 10.12
N THR A 172 20.75 -19.27 9.90
CA THR A 172 22.04 -19.75 10.37
C THR A 172 23.19 -18.99 9.71
N LEU A 173 23.15 -18.77 8.41
CA LEU A 173 24.16 -18.01 7.68
C LEU A 173 24.25 -16.56 8.19
N ARG A 174 23.11 -15.93 8.51
CA ARG A 174 23.06 -14.58 9.10
C ARG A 174 23.75 -14.53 10.47
N SER A 175 23.60 -15.55 11.29
CA SER A 175 24.20 -15.60 12.63
C SER A 175 25.69 -15.96 12.62
N VAL A 176 26.11 -16.86 11.74
CA VAL A 176 27.49 -17.38 11.67
C VAL A 176 28.39 -16.49 10.82
N SER A 177 27.87 -15.91 9.75
CA SER A 177 28.63 -15.05 8.85
C SER A 177 27.80 -13.83 8.39
N PRO A 178 27.64 -12.81 9.27
CA PRO A 178 26.83 -11.64 8.97
C PRO A 178 27.30 -10.87 7.70
N GLY A 179 28.60 -10.81 7.47
CA GLY A 179 29.17 -10.12 6.29
C GLY A 179 28.87 -10.83 4.97
N LEU A 180 28.93 -12.16 4.95
CA LEU A 180 28.53 -12.96 3.78
C LEU A 180 27.02 -12.87 3.54
N PHE A 181 26.24 -12.97 4.62
CA PHE A 181 24.78 -12.81 4.54
C PHE A 181 24.39 -11.44 3.95
N ALA A 182 24.95 -10.34 4.45
CA ALA A 182 24.67 -9.00 3.95
C ALA A 182 25.05 -8.83 2.47
N LYS A 183 26.12 -9.47 2.01
CA LYS A 183 26.50 -9.46 0.59
C LYS A 183 25.49 -10.23 -0.25
N MET A 184 25.12 -11.44 0.18
CA MET A 184 24.10 -12.24 -0.53
C MET A 184 22.73 -11.57 -0.53
N GLU A 185 22.30 -10.96 0.57
CA GLU A 185 21.05 -10.23 0.66
C GLU A 185 21.03 -9.04 -0.31
N LYS A 186 22.14 -8.30 -0.41
CA LYS A 186 22.28 -7.19 -1.35
C LYS A 186 22.14 -7.66 -2.80
N GLU A 187 22.80 -8.75 -3.17
CA GLU A 187 22.71 -9.32 -4.52
C GLU A 187 21.31 -9.89 -4.80
N ALA A 188 20.72 -10.60 -3.82
CA ALA A 188 19.37 -11.14 -3.96
C ALA A 188 18.33 -10.03 -4.11
N ARG A 189 18.41 -8.94 -3.34
CA ARG A 189 17.53 -7.77 -3.50
C ARG A 189 17.67 -7.12 -4.88
N LEU A 190 18.88 -7.07 -5.44
CA LEU A 190 19.09 -6.58 -6.79
C LEU A 190 18.39 -7.46 -7.82
N ILE A 191 18.57 -8.78 -7.70
CA ILE A 191 17.92 -9.75 -8.60
C ILE A 191 16.39 -9.67 -8.46
N GLU A 192 15.87 -9.60 -7.22
CA GLU A 192 14.44 -9.47 -6.97
C GLU A 192 13.89 -8.14 -7.51
N MET A 193 14.60 -7.04 -7.30
CA MET A 193 14.24 -5.73 -7.82
C MET A 193 14.16 -5.74 -9.35
N PHE A 194 15.15 -6.34 -10.02
CA PHE A 194 15.15 -6.47 -11.48
C PHE A 194 14.16 -7.50 -12.01
N SER A 195 13.75 -8.48 -11.20
CA SER A 195 12.76 -9.47 -11.61
C SER A 195 11.32 -9.00 -11.41
N ARG A 196 11.05 -8.22 -10.37
CA ARG A 196 9.71 -7.66 -10.08
C ARG A 196 9.49 -6.30 -10.74
N GLU A 197 10.54 -5.49 -10.79
CA GLU A 197 10.56 -4.18 -11.40
C GLU A 197 11.76 -4.08 -12.34
N PRO A 198 11.68 -4.65 -13.56
CA PRO A 198 12.80 -4.67 -14.50
C PRO A 198 13.30 -3.28 -14.91
N TYR A 199 12.72 -2.24 -14.37
CA TYR A 199 12.94 -0.82 -14.71
C TYR A 199 13.46 0.02 -13.54
N ALA A 200 13.80 -0.59 -12.40
CA ALA A 200 14.38 0.15 -11.28
C ALA A 200 15.75 0.74 -11.67
N LEU A 201 15.87 2.06 -11.57
CA LEU A 201 17.14 2.75 -11.72
C LEU A 201 18.00 2.46 -10.47
N TYR A 202 19.01 1.61 -10.62
CA TYR A 202 19.99 1.34 -9.58
C TYR A 202 21.16 2.30 -9.70
N MET A 203 21.41 3.10 -8.66
CA MET A 203 22.65 3.85 -8.53
C MET A 203 23.65 2.99 -7.74
N PRO A 204 24.74 2.51 -8.36
CA PRO A 204 25.75 1.67 -7.70
C PRO A 204 26.72 2.50 -6.86
N VAL A 205 26.20 3.46 -6.07
CA VAL A 205 27.02 4.28 -5.19
C VAL A 205 26.70 3.92 -3.74
N SER A 206 27.64 3.21 -3.10
CA SER A 206 27.64 3.08 -1.65
C SER A 206 28.37 4.31 -1.07
N VAL A 207 27.64 5.19 -0.40
CA VAL A 207 28.25 6.24 0.42
C VAL A 207 28.66 5.57 1.73
N VAL A 208 29.97 5.37 1.94
CA VAL A 208 30.54 5.02 3.24
C VAL A 208 30.73 6.33 3.98
N VAL A 209 29.97 6.55 5.04
CA VAL A 209 30.23 7.64 5.99
C VAL A 209 31.19 7.07 7.03
N GLU A 210 32.43 7.60 7.07
CA GLU A 210 33.41 7.34 8.13
C GLU A 210 33.01 8.09 9.41
#